data_9db8d5a4aa4672c1d7ccd88a547a4ee5
#
_entry.id   9db8d5a4aa4672c1d7ccd88a547a4ee5
#
_cell.length_a   1.000
_cell.length_b   1.000
_cell.length_c   1.000
_cell.angle_alpha   90.00
_cell.angle_beta   90.00
_cell.angle_gamma   90.00
#
_symmetry.space_group_name_H-M   'P 1'
#
loop_
_entity.id
_entity.type
_entity.pdbx_description
1 polymer ?
#
loop_
_entity_poly.entity_id
_entity_poly.type
_entity_poly.pdbx_seq_one_letter_code
_entity_poly.pdbx_strand_id
1 'polypeptide(L)'
;MLFGQLAGSRSLRDLVTGFNSKSAHHYHLGTRTVRRSSLSDANSNRPTEAFQETFFYLLEQVRNKLPKCDAGEMVRLIDSTTIDLNLNQFKWADFRST
;
A
#
# COMPACT_ATOMS: atom_id res chain seq x y z
N MET A 1 4.80 3.26 5.15
CA MET A 1 4.05 3.13 3.87
C MET A 1 2.54 3.16 4.10
N LEU A 2 1.96 2.33 4.97
CA LEU A 2 0.51 2.37 5.29
C LEU A 2 0.02 3.77 5.68
N PHE A 3 0.76 4.49 6.52
CA PHE A 3 0.44 5.88 6.86
C PHE A 3 0.30 6.76 5.62
N GLY A 4 1.22 6.64 4.65
CA GLY A 4 1.18 7.42 3.42
C GLY A 4 -0.06 7.17 2.58
N GLN A 5 -0.49 5.91 2.49
CA GLN A 5 -1.72 5.53 1.78
C GLN A 5 -2.97 6.08 2.47
N LEU A 6 -3.07 5.92 3.78
CA LEU A 6 -4.21 6.41 4.56
C LEU A 6 -4.28 7.93 4.62
N ALA A 7 -3.13 8.61 4.65
CA ALA A 7 -3.05 10.08 4.68
C ALA A 7 -3.13 10.73 3.29
N GLY A 8 -3.19 9.96 2.21
CA GLY A 8 -3.21 10.46 0.84
C GLY A 8 -1.93 11.20 0.44
N SER A 9 -0.79 10.77 0.97
CA SER A 9 0.51 11.40 0.68
C SER A 9 0.88 11.24 -0.79
N ARG A 10 1.24 12.35 -1.44
CA ARG A 10 1.54 12.39 -2.88
C ARG A 10 3.01 12.15 -3.21
N SER A 11 3.89 12.18 -2.23
CA SER A 11 5.32 11.97 -2.41
C SER A 11 5.97 11.41 -1.14
N LEU A 12 7.18 10.83 -1.27
CA LEU A 12 7.95 10.38 -0.10
C LEU A 12 8.29 11.55 0.85
N ARG A 13 8.47 12.75 0.33
CA ARG A 13 8.72 13.94 1.15
C ARG A 13 7.48 14.29 1.97
N ASP A 14 6.33 14.31 1.35
CA ASP A 14 5.06 14.58 1.99
C ASP A 14 4.75 13.53 3.07
N LEU A 15 4.95 12.26 2.75
CA LEU A 15 4.82 11.16 3.67
C LEU A 15 5.72 11.34 4.91
N VAL A 16 7.00 11.61 4.71
CA VAL A 16 7.98 11.77 5.82
C VAL A 16 7.63 12.97 6.67
N THR A 17 7.26 14.10 6.06
CA THR A 17 6.86 15.31 6.78
C THR A 17 5.62 15.05 7.61
N GLY A 18 4.58 14.46 7.02
CA GLY A 18 3.33 14.13 7.71
C GLY A 18 3.53 13.11 8.83
N PHE A 19 4.32 12.07 8.59
CA PHE A 19 4.61 11.05 9.59
C PHE A 19 5.40 11.64 10.77
N ASN A 20 6.47 12.40 10.50
CA ASN A 20 7.30 12.99 11.54
C ASN A 20 6.59 14.08 12.34
N SER A 21 5.60 14.77 11.77
CA SER A 21 4.77 15.72 12.51
C SER A 21 3.95 15.07 13.63
N LYS A 22 3.75 13.75 13.57
CA LYS A 22 3.07 12.94 14.58
C LYS A 22 4.03 12.27 15.57
N SER A 23 5.21 12.83 15.77
CA SER A 23 6.27 12.25 16.62
C SER A 23 5.82 11.93 18.05
N ALA A 24 4.89 12.67 18.62
CA ALA A 24 4.31 12.39 19.93
C ALA A 24 3.62 11.01 20.02
N HIS A 25 3.18 10.46 18.90
CA HIS A 25 2.52 9.14 18.84
C HIS A 25 3.47 8.01 18.46
N HIS A 26 4.70 8.31 18.06
CA HIS A 26 5.66 7.31 17.59
C HIS A 26 5.99 6.27 18.64
N TYR A 27 6.04 6.66 19.91
CA TYR A 27 6.27 5.73 21.01
C TYR A 27 5.23 4.59 21.05
N HIS A 28 3.97 4.94 20.90
CA HIS A 28 2.87 3.96 20.92
C HIS A 28 2.86 3.04 19.71
N LEU A 29 3.46 3.50 18.59
CA LEU A 29 3.60 2.72 17.36
C LEU A 29 4.91 1.92 17.31
N GLY A 30 5.74 1.97 18.36
CA GLY A 30 7.04 1.31 18.37
C GLY A 30 8.00 1.85 17.30
N THR A 31 7.85 3.11 16.92
CA THR A 31 8.62 3.73 15.84
C THR A 31 9.31 5.01 16.28
N ARG A 32 10.06 5.62 15.41
CA ARG A 32 10.74 6.90 15.59
C ARG A 32 10.65 7.72 14.29
N THR A 33 11.15 8.95 14.34
CA THR A 33 11.23 9.79 13.14
C THR A 33 12.02 9.11 12.03
N VAL A 34 11.56 9.29 10.81
CA VAL A 34 12.12 8.64 9.61
C VAL A 34 12.77 9.70 8.73
N ARG A 35 13.96 9.40 8.20
CA ARG A 35 14.62 10.24 7.19
C ARG A 35 14.14 9.82 5.80
N ARG A 36 13.97 10.80 4.91
CA ARG A 36 13.54 10.55 3.53
C ARG A 36 14.47 9.59 2.78
N SER A 37 15.79 9.78 2.92
CA SER A 37 16.78 8.89 2.30
C SER A 37 16.63 7.45 2.77
N SER A 38 16.51 7.23 4.08
CA SER A 38 16.33 5.89 4.65
C SER A 38 15.03 5.23 4.16
N LEU A 39 13.96 6.01 4.01
CA LEU A 39 12.70 5.49 3.48
C LEU A 39 12.81 5.15 1.98
N SER A 40 13.50 6.00 1.21
CA SER A 40 13.77 5.76 -0.20
C SER A 40 14.59 4.50 -0.41
N ASP A 41 15.67 4.35 0.34
CA ASP A 41 16.54 3.18 0.27
C ASP A 41 15.79 1.91 0.67
N ALA A 42 15.00 1.97 1.73
CA ALA A 42 14.18 0.85 2.17
C ALA A 42 13.13 0.47 1.11
N ASN A 43 12.51 1.46 0.45
CA ASN A 43 11.53 1.20 -0.61
C ASN A 43 12.15 0.56 -1.85
N SER A 44 13.40 0.90 -2.16
CA SER A 44 14.12 0.33 -3.30
C SER A 44 14.70 -1.05 -3.04
N ASN A 45 15.14 -1.32 -1.81
CA ASN A 45 15.94 -2.50 -1.48
C ASN A 45 15.15 -3.60 -0.75
N ARG A 46 13.99 -3.27 -0.17
CA ARG A 46 13.19 -4.28 0.53
C ARG A 46 12.34 -5.06 -0.45
N PRO A 47 12.22 -6.39 -0.26
CA PRO A 47 11.41 -7.23 -1.10
C PRO A 47 9.91 -6.90 -0.95
N THR A 48 9.17 -7.03 -2.03
CA THR A 48 7.71 -6.79 -2.06
C THR A 48 6.93 -7.82 -1.26
N GLU A 49 7.53 -8.97 -0.97
CA GLU A 49 6.94 -10.08 -0.22
C GLU A 49 6.44 -9.64 1.17
N ALA A 50 7.14 -8.70 1.82
CA ALA A 50 6.72 -8.18 3.12
C ALA A 50 5.34 -7.49 3.06
N PHE A 51 5.05 -6.79 1.95
CA PHE A 51 3.73 -6.19 1.72
C PHE A 51 2.70 -7.23 1.36
N GLN A 52 3.06 -8.22 0.56
CA GLN A 52 2.20 -9.31 0.15
C GLN A 52 1.78 -10.16 1.36
N GLU A 53 2.70 -10.55 2.21
CA GLU A 53 2.41 -11.30 3.44
C GLU A 53 1.52 -10.50 4.38
N THR A 54 1.80 -9.21 4.56
CA THR A 54 0.96 -8.32 5.38
C THR A 54 -0.46 -8.22 4.82
N PHE A 55 -0.60 -8.11 3.51
CA PHE A 55 -1.89 -8.07 2.84
C PHE A 55 -2.70 -9.36 3.09
N PHE A 56 -2.09 -10.52 2.87
CA PHE A 56 -2.78 -11.79 3.09
C PHE A 56 -3.13 -12.02 4.55
N TYR A 57 -2.24 -11.63 5.47
CA TYR A 57 -2.54 -11.69 6.90
C TYR A 57 -3.77 -10.84 7.28
N LEU A 58 -3.81 -9.60 6.81
CA LEU A 58 -4.95 -8.71 7.07
C LEU A 58 -6.23 -9.22 6.40
N LEU A 59 -6.14 -9.74 5.19
CA LEU A 59 -7.25 -10.33 4.46
C LEU A 59 -7.85 -11.52 5.24
N GLU A 60 -7.02 -12.37 5.80
CA GLU A 60 -7.45 -13.49 6.63
C GLU A 60 -8.18 -13.02 7.90
N GLN A 61 -7.64 -11.98 8.56
CA GLN A 61 -8.28 -11.38 9.74
C GLN A 61 -9.68 -10.84 9.41
N VAL A 62 -9.82 -10.16 8.27
CA VAL A 62 -11.11 -9.63 7.81
C VAL A 62 -12.07 -10.77 7.47
N ARG A 63 -11.60 -11.77 6.72
CA ARG A 63 -12.39 -12.94 6.34
C ARG A 63 -12.95 -13.70 7.55
N ASN A 64 -12.16 -13.82 8.61
CA ASN A 64 -12.59 -14.50 9.84
C ASN A 64 -13.61 -13.68 10.66
N LYS A 65 -13.69 -12.37 10.42
CA LYS A 65 -14.64 -11.47 11.10
C LYS A 65 -15.94 -11.24 10.30
N LEU A 66 -15.92 -11.54 9.01
CA LEU A 66 -17.13 -11.43 8.19
C LEU A 66 -18.10 -12.56 8.55
N PRO A 67 -19.39 -12.27 8.72
CA PRO A 67 -20.40 -13.31 8.84
C PRO A 67 -20.29 -14.22 7.62
N LYS A 68 -20.37 -15.54 7.83
CA LYS A 68 -20.42 -16.49 6.74
C LYS A 68 -21.66 -16.19 5.92
N CYS A 69 -21.50 -15.47 4.83
CA CYS A 69 -22.56 -15.35 3.84
C CYS A 69 -22.87 -16.74 3.31
N ASP A 70 -24.15 -17.06 3.21
CA ASP A 70 -24.62 -18.33 2.66
C ASP A 70 -23.89 -18.61 1.35
N ALA A 71 -23.46 -19.86 1.19
CA ALA A 71 -22.54 -20.32 0.15
C ALA A 71 -23.05 -20.21 -1.31
N GLY A 72 -24.09 -19.42 -1.56
CA GLY A 72 -24.71 -19.25 -2.88
C GLY A 72 -24.30 -18.00 -3.65
N GLU A 73 -23.83 -16.96 -3.00
CA GLU A 73 -23.44 -15.72 -3.68
C GLU A 73 -21.92 -15.48 -3.58
N MET A 74 -21.22 -15.87 -4.64
CA MET A 74 -19.83 -15.47 -4.82
C MET A 74 -19.78 -14.03 -5.31
N VAL A 75 -19.63 -13.06 -4.42
CA VAL A 75 -19.36 -11.67 -4.78
C VAL A 75 -17.93 -11.58 -5.29
N ARG A 76 -17.75 -11.33 -6.58
CA ARG A 76 -16.47 -11.00 -7.19
C ARG A 76 -16.36 -9.48 -7.25
N LEU A 77 -15.48 -8.92 -6.41
CA LEU A 77 -15.12 -7.52 -6.51
C LEU A 77 -14.02 -7.40 -7.58
N ILE A 78 -14.33 -6.76 -8.69
CA ILE A 78 -13.35 -6.40 -9.71
C ILE A 78 -13.09 -4.90 -9.53
N ASP A 79 -11.94 -4.56 -8.98
CA ASP A 79 -11.44 -3.19 -8.96
C ASP A 79 -10.50 -2.98 -10.14
N SER A 80 -10.77 -1.98 -10.94
CA SER A 80 -9.91 -1.56 -12.05
C SER A 80 -9.29 -0.22 -11.71
N THR A 81 -8.01 -0.25 -11.34
CA THR A 81 -7.23 0.97 -11.20
C THR A 81 -6.51 1.26 -12.52
N THR A 82 -6.81 2.41 -13.12
CA THR A 82 -6.08 2.87 -14.30
C THR A 82 -4.75 3.48 -13.84
N ILE A 83 -3.65 2.91 -14.28
CA ILE A 83 -2.30 3.43 -14.04
C ILE A 83 -1.77 3.95 -15.36
N ASP A 84 -1.48 5.25 -15.42
CA ASP A 84 -0.82 5.85 -16.58
C ASP A 84 0.63 5.40 -16.62
N LEU A 85 0.94 4.51 -17.55
CA LEU A 85 2.29 4.00 -17.78
C LEU A 85 2.98 4.77 -18.91
N ASN A 86 4.21 5.15 -18.68
CA ASN A 86 5.06 5.68 -19.75
C ASN A 86 5.41 4.55 -20.72
N LEU A 87 4.76 4.49 -21.87
CA LEU A 87 4.93 3.44 -22.89
C LEU A 87 6.36 3.31 -23.41
N ASN A 88 7.18 4.36 -23.29
CA ASN A 88 8.59 4.30 -23.66
C ASN A 88 9.42 3.42 -22.70
N GLN A 89 8.99 3.34 -21.43
CA GLN A 89 9.62 2.52 -20.40
C GLN A 89 9.00 1.13 -20.29
N PHE A 90 7.70 1.01 -20.58
CA PHE A 90 6.91 -0.21 -20.43
C PHE A 90 6.33 -0.67 -21.78
N LYS A 91 7.18 -1.02 -22.71
CA LYS A 91 6.82 -1.44 -24.08
C LYS A 91 5.91 -2.67 -24.16
N TRP A 92 5.77 -3.42 -23.08
CA TRP A 92 4.88 -4.58 -22.97
C TRP A 92 3.42 -4.21 -22.66
N ALA A 93 3.18 -2.98 -22.20
CA ALA A 93 1.85 -2.49 -21.85
C ALA A 93 1.15 -1.96 -23.12
N ASP A 94 0.74 -2.85 -24.00
CA ASP A 94 -0.06 -2.50 -25.18
C ASP A 94 -1.51 -2.27 -24.76
N PHE A 95 -1.95 -1.01 -24.77
CA PHE A 95 -3.34 -0.66 -24.54
C PHE A 95 -4.15 -0.96 -25.81
N ARG A 96 -4.91 -2.03 -25.82
CA ARG A 96 -5.96 -2.20 -26.83
C ARG A 96 -7.19 -1.40 -26.39
N SER A 97 -7.36 -0.21 -26.96
CA SER A 97 -8.65 0.45 -26.95
C SER A 97 -9.60 -0.38 -27.85
N THR A 98 -10.55 -1.03 -27.22
CA THR A 98 -11.75 -1.52 -27.92
C THR A 98 -12.73 -0.39 -28.12
#